data_ba74f4ee470d94292c24a406063f4bf4
#
_entry.id   ba74f4ee470d94292c24a406063f4bf4
#
_cell.length_a   1.000
_cell.length_b   1.000
_cell.length_c   1.000
_cell.angle_alpha   90.00
_cell.angle_beta   90.00
_cell.angle_gamma   90.00
#
_symmetry.space_group_name_H-M   'P 1'
#
loop_
_entity.id
_entity.type
_entity.pdbx_description
1 polymer ?
#
loop_
_entity_poly.entity_id
_entity_poly.type
_entity_poly.pdbx_seq_one_letter_code
_entity_poly.pdbx_strand_id
1 'polypeptide(L)'
;MWNKKILYFILIGIASLGVCAQPAVRQGYSIHFPDTYTKWQEALLAGNGKMGIMVFGNPLHETVVFNDRSFNFPRQNPRTFAEVPRDTLDLIKKYCATGKFKEANDLAVRTSHWQDGGEGGRHPGFALKIDMDASGAVRDYRRICNYETGEITVRWSDERGAWKRRAFVSRD
;
A
#
# COMPACT_ATOMS: atom_id res chain seq x y z
N MET A 1 69.33 47.17 15.23
CA MET A 1 68.13 46.67 15.95
C MET A 1 67.08 46.26 14.92
N TRP A 2 66.91 44.97 14.70
CA TRP A 2 65.99 44.44 13.66
C TRP A 2 64.82 43.76 14.34
N ASN A 3 63.65 44.34 14.13
CA ASN A 3 62.38 43.87 14.72
C ASN A 3 61.81 42.76 13.83
N LYS A 4 61.86 41.51 14.29
CA LYS A 4 61.26 40.37 13.60
C LYS A 4 59.81 40.35 13.94
N LYS A 5 58.93 40.72 12.99
CA LYS A 5 57.50 40.45 13.07
C LYS A 5 57.24 38.98 12.66
N ILE A 6 56.85 38.19 13.64
CA ILE A 6 56.44 36.82 13.42
C ILE A 6 55.01 36.86 12.88
N LEU A 7 54.80 36.40 11.63
CA LEU A 7 53.52 36.28 10.97
C LEU A 7 52.96 34.90 11.28
N TYR A 8 51.98 34.83 12.17
CA TYR A 8 51.22 33.59 12.39
C TYR A 8 50.22 33.39 11.27
N PHE A 9 50.43 32.39 10.41
CA PHE A 9 49.41 31.87 9.51
C PHE A 9 48.54 30.91 10.29
N ILE A 10 47.30 31.32 10.59
CA ILE A 10 46.27 30.42 11.09
C ILE A 10 45.70 29.66 9.88
N LEU A 11 46.10 28.40 9.75
CA LEU A 11 45.51 27.49 8.75
C LEU A 11 44.18 27.02 9.29
N ILE A 12 43.08 27.67 8.86
CA ILE A 12 41.73 27.18 9.13
C ILE A 12 41.47 26.01 8.19
N GLY A 13 41.67 24.81 8.71
CA GLY A 13 41.26 23.59 8.02
C GLY A 13 39.71 23.51 7.97
N ILE A 14 39.14 23.81 6.81
CA ILE A 14 37.73 23.55 6.55
C ILE A 14 37.59 22.03 6.40
N ALA A 15 37.25 21.36 7.52
CA ALA A 15 36.78 20.00 7.45
C ALA A 15 35.41 20.02 6.72
N SER A 16 35.44 19.71 5.44
CA SER A 16 34.19 19.39 4.69
C SER A 16 33.60 18.13 5.29
N LEU A 17 32.67 18.31 6.24
CA LEU A 17 31.74 17.28 6.63
C LEU A 17 30.96 16.91 5.37
N GLY A 18 31.38 15.83 4.72
CA GLY A 18 30.63 15.20 3.66
C GLY A 18 29.28 14.79 4.24
N VAL A 19 28.29 15.68 4.11
CA VAL A 19 26.89 15.29 4.28
C VAL A 19 26.64 14.23 3.22
N CYS A 20 26.68 12.97 3.63
CA CYS A 20 26.21 11.88 2.82
C CYS A 20 24.71 12.14 2.61
N ALA A 21 24.39 12.85 1.54
CA ALA A 21 23.00 13.06 1.13
C ALA A 21 22.42 11.66 0.92
N GLN A 22 21.62 11.23 1.88
CA GLN A 22 20.79 10.06 1.65
C GLN A 22 20.03 10.33 0.35
N PRO A 23 20.05 9.40 -0.62
CA PRO A 23 19.32 9.61 -1.85
C PRO A 23 17.90 9.96 -1.45
N ALA A 24 17.43 11.13 -1.87
CA ALA A 24 16.07 11.56 -1.65
C ALA A 24 15.21 10.40 -2.13
N VAL A 25 14.56 9.72 -1.20
CA VAL A 25 13.56 8.70 -1.53
C VAL A 25 12.60 9.46 -2.42
N ARG A 26 12.67 9.22 -3.73
CA ARG A 26 11.66 9.73 -4.64
C ARG A 26 10.35 9.35 -3.99
N GLN A 27 9.56 10.33 -3.61
CA GLN A 27 8.23 10.09 -3.07
C GLN A 27 7.40 9.54 -4.23
N GLY A 28 7.63 8.25 -4.54
CA GLY A 28 6.72 7.49 -5.33
C GLY A 28 5.36 7.54 -4.63
N TYR A 29 4.31 7.35 -5.36
CA TYR A 29 2.95 7.36 -4.85
C TYR A 29 2.82 6.39 -3.67
N SER A 30 3.01 6.90 -2.46
CA SER A 30 2.83 6.13 -1.24
C SER A 30 1.60 6.65 -0.50
N ILE A 31 0.74 5.74 -0.10
CA ILE A 31 -0.41 6.06 0.73
C ILE A 31 -0.04 5.73 2.17
N HIS A 32 -0.24 6.70 3.07
CA HIS A 32 -0.02 6.55 4.49
C HIS A 32 -1.36 6.34 5.18
N PHE A 33 -1.46 5.27 5.95
CA PHE A 33 -2.64 4.96 6.74
C PHE A 33 -2.26 4.97 8.23
N PRO A 34 -2.81 5.91 9.03
CA PRO A 34 -2.41 6.05 10.43
C PRO A 34 -2.98 4.96 11.35
N ASP A 35 -4.06 4.30 10.94
CA ASP A 35 -4.79 3.37 11.79
C ASP A 35 -4.54 1.90 11.45
N THR A 36 -4.70 1.03 12.44
CA THR A 36 -4.71 -0.41 12.25
C THR A 36 -6.10 -0.86 11.82
N TYR A 37 -6.16 -1.66 10.77
CA TYR A 37 -7.43 -2.17 10.27
C TYR A 37 -7.51 -3.68 10.46
N THR A 38 -8.71 -4.14 10.79
CA THR A 38 -9.03 -5.55 10.95
C THR A 38 -9.85 -6.10 9.79
N LYS A 39 -10.39 -5.21 8.96
CA LYS A 39 -11.22 -5.57 7.81
C LYS A 39 -10.37 -5.81 6.58
N TRP A 40 -10.66 -6.85 5.84
CA TRP A 40 -9.93 -7.22 4.63
C TRP A 40 -9.99 -6.13 3.53
N GLN A 41 -11.08 -5.35 3.47
CA GLN A 41 -11.25 -4.25 2.52
C GLN A 41 -10.23 -3.13 2.68
N GLU A 42 -9.63 -3.03 3.85
CA GLU A 42 -8.68 -1.98 4.21
C GLU A 42 -7.24 -2.47 4.22
N ALA A 43 -7.02 -3.75 3.87
CA ALA A 43 -5.69 -4.31 3.74
C ALA A 43 -4.93 -3.70 2.56
N LEU A 44 -3.63 -3.51 2.72
CA LEU A 44 -2.77 -3.05 1.64
C LEU A 44 -2.44 -4.20 0.70
N LEU A 45 -2.38 -3.91 -0.60
CA LEU A 45 -2.21 -4.90 -1.64
C LEU A 45 -0.85 -4.76 -2.32
N ALA A 46 -0.18 -5.89 -2.55
CA ALA A 46 0.97 -5.98 -3.43
C ALA A 46 0.87 -7.25 -4.29
N GLY A 47 1.50 -7.24 -5.46
CA GLY A 47 1.49 -8.42 -6.34
C GLY A 47 2.36 -8.25 -7.57
N ASN A 48 2.61 -9.37 -8.26
CA ASN A 48 3.42 -9.43 -9.48
C ASN A 48 2.61 -9.86 -10.73
N GLY A 49 1.27 -9.90 -10.63
CA GLY A 49 0.37 -10.38 -11.69
C GLY A 49 0.10 -11.88 -11.65
N LYS A 50 0.92 -12.69 -10.97
CA LYS A 50 0.72 -14.12 -10.73
C LYS A 50 0.26 -14.37 -9.29
N MET A 51 1.01 -13.85 -8.34
CA MET A 51 0.73 -13.91 -6.91
C MET A 51 0.35 -12.53 -6.38
N GLY A 52 -0.56 -12.48 -5.43
CA GLY A 52 -0.95 -11.30 -4.69
C GLY A 52 -0.92 -11.54 -3.19
N ILE A 53 -0.66 -10.47 -2.44
CA ILE A 53 -0.73 -10.47 -0.99
C ILE A 53 -1.61 -9.34 -0.51
N MET A 54 -2.30 -9.58 0.60
CA MET A 54 -3.07 -8.60 1.35
C MET A 54 -2.46 -8.50 2.75
N VAL A 55 -1.93 -7.35 3.11
CA VAL A 55 -1.28 -7.09 4.40
C VAL A 55 -2.19 -6.21 5.25
N PHE A 56 -2.66 -6.73 6.38
CA PHE A 56 -3.55 -5.99 7.27
C PHE A 56 -2.81 -4.89 8.02
N GLY A 57 -1.53 -5.11 8.35
CA GLY A 57 -0.67 -4.10 8.92
C GLY A 57 -0.79 -3.96 10.44
N ASN A 58 -1.35 -4.94 11.14
CA ASN A 58 -1.35 -4.91 12.60
C ASN A 58 0.07 -5.12 13.14
N PRO A 59 0.59 -4.24 14.01
CA PRO A 59 1.94 -4.37 14.56
C PRO A 59 2.19 -5.68 15.31
N LEU A 60 1.25 -6.08 16.17
CA LEU A 60 1.42 -7.22 17.08
C LEU A 60 0.76 -8.50 16.56
N HIS A 61 -0.33 -8.38 15.79
CA HIS A 61 -1.12 -9.50 15.30
C HIS A 61 -1.33 -9.36 13.78
N GLU A 62 -0.25 -9.51 13.03
CA GLU A 62 -0.30 -9.35 11.57
C GLU A 62 -1.01 -10.53 10.92
N THR A 63 -1.79 -10.22 9.90
CA THR A 63 -2.36 -11.21 8.99
C THR A 63 -1.97 -10.84 7.55
N VAL A 64 -1.31 -11.75 6.87
CA VAL A 64 -1.00 -11.63 5.45
C VAL A 64 -1.74 -12.73 4.70
N VAL A 65 -2.68 -12.36 3.85
CA VAL A 65 -3.42 -13.31 3.01
C VAL A 65 -2.73 -13.40 1.66
N PHE A 66 -2.48 -14.61 1.21
CA PHE A 66 -1.86 -14.91 -0.07
C PHE A 66 -2.91 -15.43 -1.06
N ASN A 67 -2.79 -14.99 -2.29
CA ASN A 67 -3.62 -15.45 -3.40
C ASN A 67 -2.72 -15.73 -4.61
N ASP A 68 -3.03 -16.77 -5.35
CA ASP A 68 -2.36 -17.10 -6.60
C ASP A 68 -3.38 -17.13 -7.73
N ARG A 69 -2.95 -16.76 -8.93
CA ARG A 69 -3.79 -16.74 -10.12
C ARG A 69 -4.36 -18.12 -10.46
N SER A 70 -3.64 -19.19 -10.11
CA SER A 70 -4.08 -20.57 -10.34
C SER A 70 -5.22 -21.00 -9.41
N PHE A 71 -5.44 -20.31 -8.28
CA PHE A 71 -6.56 -20.57 -7.36
C PHE A 71 -7.85 -19.91 -7.83
N ASN A 72 -8.16 -20.04 -9.09
CA ASN A 72 -9.38 -19.51 -9.67
C ASN A 72 -10.31 -20.66 -10.08
N PHE A 73 -11.50 -20.73 -9.47
CA PHE A 73 -12.51 -21.67 -9.91
C PHE A 73 -13.13 -21.15 -11.21
N PRO A 74 -13.08 -21.93 -12.31
CA PRO A 74 -13.74 -21.52 -13.53
C PRO A 74 -15.25 -21.38 -13.28
N ARG A 75 -15.84 -20.30 -13.76
CA ARG A 75 -17.29 -20.15 -13.75
C ARG A 75 -17.90 -21.08 -14.76
N GLN A 76 -18.98 -21.75 -14.38
CA GLN A 76 -19.73 -22.60 -15.29
C GLN A 76 -20.39 -21.80 -16.43
N ASN A 77 -20.74 -20.54 -16.16
CA ASN A 77 -21.29 -19.63 -17.16
C ASN A 77 -20.36 -18.43 -17.35
N PRO A 78 -19.87 -18.15 -18.56
CA PRO A 78 -19.12 -16.93 -18.82
C PRO A 78 -19.99 -15.72 -18.52
N ARG A 79 -19.40 -14.71 -17.88
CA ARG A 79 -20.10 -13.42 -17.69
C ARG A 79 -20.40 -12.84 -19.04
N THR A 80 -21.67 -12.61 -19.33
CA THR A 80 -22.06 -11.68 -20.37
C THR A 80 -21.67 -10.28 -19.90
N PHE A 81 -20.93 -9.55 -20.74
CA PHE A 81 -20.66 -8.14 -20.44
C PHE A 81 -21.99 -7.40 -20.36
N ALA A 82 -22.16 -6.64 -19.29
CA ALA A 82 -23.32 -5.80 -19.16
C ALA A 82 -23.26 -4.69 -20.21
N GLU A 83 -24.19 -4.69 -21.15
CA GLU A 83 -24.35 -3.60 -22.10
C GLU A 83 -25.07 -2.45 -21.41
N VAL A 84 -24.36 -1.40 -21.08
CA VAL A 84 -24.95 -0.16 -20.58
C VAL A 84 -25.20 0.76 -21.76
N PRO A 85 -26.47 1.15 -22.04
CA PRO A 85 -26.79 2.11 -23.09
C PRO A 85 -25.99 3.41 -22.94
N ARG A 86 -25.58 4.03 -24.04
CA ARG A 86 -24.72 5.22 -24.04
C ARG A 86 -25.32 6.37 -23.21
N ASP A 87 -26.60 6.62 -23.39
CA ASP A 87 -27.31 7.70 -22.67
C ASP A 87 -27.32 7.44 -21.15
N THR A 88 -27.44 6.20 -20.75
CA THR A 88 -27.35 5.79 -19.35
C THR A 88 -25.94 5.99 -18.80
N LEU A 89 -24.91 5.70 -19.57
CA LEU A 89 -23.52 5.91 -19.18
C LEU A 89 -23.22 7.39 -18.94
N ASP A 90 -23.75 8.29 -19.78
CA ASP A 90 -23.56 9.73 -19.61
C ASP A 90 -24.27 10.26 -18.37
N LEU A 91 -25.45 9.72 -18.05
CA LEU A 91 -26.15 10.04 -16.81
C LEU A 91 -25.40 9.53 -15.57
N ILE A 92 -24.84 8.30 -15.62
CA ILE A 92 -23.98 7.75 -14.55
C ILE A 92 -22.78 8.67 -14.31
N LYS A 93 -22.08 9.08 -15.37
CA LYS A 93 -20.96 10.03 -15.26
C LYS A 93 -21.36 11.36 -14.61
N LYS A 94 -22.53 11.88 -14.97
CA LYS A 94 -23.07 13.11 -14.38
C LYS A 94 -23.36 12.93 -12.88
N TYR A 95 -23.93 11.82 -12.48
CA TYR A 95 -24.13 11.51 -11.05
C TYR A 95 -22.80 11.40 -10.31
N CYS A 96 -21.80 10.73 -10.87
CA CYS A 96 -20.47 10.65 -10.28
C CYS A 96 -19.83 12.05 -10.13
N ALA A 97 -19.92 12.89 -11.15
CA ALA A 97 -19.37 14.25 -11.14
C ALA A 97 -20.03 15.15 -10.10
N THR A 98 -21.27 14.85 -9.71
CA THR A 98 -22.02 15.62 -8.68
C THR A 98 -22.01 14.97 -7.31
N GLY A 99 -21.17 13.92 -7.09
CA GLY A 99 -21.06 13.21 -5.81
C GLY A 99 -22.23 12.27 -5.48
N LYS A 100 -23.13 12.04 -6.41
CA LYS A 100 -24.30 11.15 -6.26
C LYS A 100 -23.92 9.70 -6.57
N PHE A 101 -22.97 9.15 -5.83
CA PHE A 101 -22.40 7.82 -6.12
C PHE A 101 -23.40 6.69 -5.94
N LYS A 102 -24.32 6.82 -4.97
CA LYS A 102 -25.35 5.80 -4.74
C LYS A 102 -26.30 5.72 -5.93
N GLU A 103 -26.79 6.86 -6.41
CA GLU A 103 -27.69 6.94 -7.56
C GLU A 103 -27.01 6.44 -8.85
N ALA A 104 -25.72 6.76 -9.00
CA ALA A 104 -24.91 6.26 -10.10
C ALA A 104 -24.83 4.74 -10.09
N ASN A 105 -24.53 4.15 -8.93
CA ASN A 105 -24.46 2.70 -8.77
C ASN A 105 -25.81 2.01 -8.99
N ASP A 106 -26.87 2.52 -8.38
CA ASP A 106 -28.22 1.96 -8.52
C ASP A 106 -28.71 2.00 -9.97
N LEU A 107 -28.37 3.05 -10.70
CA LEU A 107 -28.67 3.16 -12.12
C LEU A 107 -27.84 2.16 -12.94
N ALA A 108 -26.55 2.06 -12.70
CA ALA A 108 -25.68 1.10 -13.38
C ALA A 108 -26.14 -0.35 -13.19
N VAL A 109 -26.46 -0.73 -11.97
CA VAL A 109 -26.94 -2.09 -11.65
C VAL A 109 -28.26 -2.40 -12.35
N ARG A 110 -29.23 -1.49 -12.31
CA ARG A 110 -30.56 -1.69 -12.93
C ARG A 110 -30.50 -1.79 -14.45
N THR A 111 -29.61 -1.04 -15.09
CA THR A 111 -29.56 -0.97 -16.56
C THR A 111 -28.62 -1.97 -17.19
N SER A 112 -27.69 -2.50 -16.40
CA SER A 112 -26.70 -3.44 -16.91
C SER A 112 -27.22 -4.86 -17.13
N HIS A 113 -28.46 -5.15 -16.75
CA HIS A 113 -28.99 -6.52 -16.76
C HIS A 113 -28.02 -7.56 -16.20
N TRP A 114 -27.26 -7.14 -15.20
CA TRP A 114 -26.22 -7.96 -14.58
C TRP A 114 -26.87 -9.21 -13.97
N GLN A 115 -26.66 -10.33 -14.61
CA GLN A 115 -26.95 -11.62 -14.01
C GLN A 115 -25.66 -12.14 -13.38
N ASP A 116 -25.73 -12.39 -12.09
CA ASP A 116 -24.63 -13.04 -11.40
C ASP A 116 -24.50 -14.45 -11.95
N GLY A 117 -23.48 -14.67 -12.78
CA GLY A 117 -23.26 -15.92 -13.51
C GLY A 117 -22.83 -17.10 -12.62
N GLY A 118 -23.32 -17.15 -11.38
CA GLY A 118 -23.02 -18.21 -10.42
C GLY A 118 -21.67 -18.02 -9.71
N GLU A 119 -21.47 -18.80 -8.68
CA GLU A 119 -20.32 -18.75 -7.78
C GLU A 119 -19.00 -19.17 -8.47
N GLY A 120 -18.41 -18.25 -9.21
CA GLY A 120 -17.01 -18.36 -9.58
C GLY A 120 -16.20 -17.44 -8.65
N GLY A 121 -15.42 -17.97 -7.78
CA GLY A 121 -14.66 -17.21 -6.80
C GLY A 121 -13.16 -17.42 -6.94
N ARG A 122 -12.41 -16.41 -6.56
CA ARG A 122 -10.99 -16.59 -6.23
C ARG A 122 -10.92 -17.20 -4.85
N HIS A 123 -10.27 -18.34 -4.73
CA HIS A 123 -10.00 -18.93 -3.43
C HIS A 123 -8.73 -18.30 -2.86
N PRO A 124 -8.72 -17.80 -1.61
CA PRO A 124 -7.49 -17.43 -0.95
C PRO A 124 -6.63 -18.68 -0.79
N GLY A 125 -5.32 -18.57 -1.05
CA GLY A 125 -4.40 -19.68 -0.92
C GLY A 125 -4.20 -20.07 0.54
N PHE A 126 -3.68 -19.13 1.31
CA PHE A 126 -3.44 -19.29 2.75
C PHE A 126 -3.28 -17.92 3.43
N ALA A 127 -3.35 -17.93 4.74
CA ALA A 127 -3.06 -16.76 5.57
C ALA A 127 -1.87 -17.06 6.49
N LEU A 128 -0.86 -16.19 6.44
CA LEU A 128 0.22 -16.15 7.40
C LEU A 128 -0.18 -15.25 8.56
N LYS A 129 -0.14 -15.78 9.78
CA LYS A 129 -0.32 -15.01 11.01
C LYS A 129 1.02 -14.84 11.69
N ILE A 130 1.34 -13.61 12.11
CA ILE A 130 2.55 -13.28 12.82
C ILE A 130 2.14 -12.61 14.12
N ASP A 131 2.30 -13.32 15.22
CA ASP A 131 2.02 -12.81 16.56
C ASP A 131 3.34 -12.39 17.21
N MET A 132 3.33 -11.22 17.83
CA MET A 132 4.45 -10.64 18.57
C MET A 132 3.97 -10.22 19.96
N ASP A 133 4.78 -10.49 20.96
CA ASP A 133 4.50 -10.04 22.32
C ASP A 133 4.51 -8.52 22.41
N ALA A 134 3.53 -7.97 23.10
CA ALA A 134 3.49 -6.55 23.40
C ALA A 134 4.60 -6.16 24.38
N SER A 135 5.24 -5.02 24.15
CA SER A 135 6.13 -4.38 25.11
C SER A 135 5.75 -2.90 25.19
N GLY A 136 4.83 -2.60 26.08
CA GLY A 136 4.27 -1.27 26.23
C GLY A 136 3.33 -0.86 25.10
N ALA A 137 3.10 0.44 24.99
CA ALA A 137 2.18 0.99 24.00
C ALA A 137 2.83 1.09 22.61
N VAL A 138 2.08 0.72 21.58
CA VAL A 138 2.46 0.95 20.18
C VAL A 138 2.35 2.45 19.88
N ARG A 139 3.42 3.03 19.31
CA ARG A 139 3.54 4.44 18.94
C ARG A 139 4.05 4.57 17.50
N ASP A 140 3.92 5.74 16.91
CA ASP A 140 4.44 6.12 15.59
C ASP A 140 4.03 5.13 14.48
N TYR A 141 2.86 4.53 14.63
CA TYR A 141 2.36 3.54 13.72
C TYR A 141 2.05 4.15 12.34
N ARG A 142 2.52 3.48 11.28
CA ARG A 142 2.23 3.84 9.89
C ARG A 142 2.22 2.62 8.99
N ARG A 143 1.28 2.59 8.06
CA ARG A 143 1.28 1.67 6.92
C ARG A 143 1.55 2.46 5.64
N ILE A 144 2.44 1.96 4.82
CA ILE A 144 2.87 2.62 3.59
C ILE A 144 2.78 1.62 2.46
N CYS A 145 2.06 1.96 1.40
CA CYS A 145 2.07 1.24 0.14
C CYS A 145 2.85 2.07 -0.88
N ASN A 146 3.98 1.55 -1.35
CA ASN A 146 4.79 2.20 -2.37
C ASN A 146 4.44 1.61 -3.72
N TYR A 147 3.75 2.37 -4.57
CA TYR A 147 3.32 1.92 -5.89
C TYR A 147 4.45 1.83 -6.92
N GLU A 148 5.57 2.51 -6.69
CA GLU A 148 6.74 2.45 -7.58
C GLU A 148 7.48 1.12 -7.42
N THR A 149 7.64 0.67 -6.18
CA THR A 149 8.37 -0.57 -5.86
C THR A 149 7.48 -1.78 -5.63
N GLY A 150 6.17 -1.57 -5.44
CA GLY A 150 5.23 -2.62 -5.05
C GLY A 150 5.44 -3.12 -3.61
N GLU A 151 6.12 -2.33 -2.78
CA GLU A 151 6.42 -2.69 -1.41
C GLU A 151 5.40 -2.13 -0.43
N ILE A 152 4.98 -2.96 0.51
CA ILE A 152 4.20 -2.57 1.68
C ILE A 152 5.15 -2.51 2.88
N THR A 153 5.13 -1.40 3.59
CA THR A 153 5.91 -1.21 4.82
C THR A 153 4.97 -0.90 5.98
N VAL A 154 5.11 -1.63 7.08
CA VAL A 154 4.49 -1.33 8.37
C VAL A 154 5.58 -0.91 9.35
N ARG A 155 5.42 0.26 9.97
CA ARG A 155 6.36 0.81 10.94
C ARG A 155 5.65 1.14 12.23
N TRP A 156 6.32 0.92 13.35
CA TRP A 156 5.88 1.32 14.68
C TRP A 156 7.06 1.39 15.65
N SER A 157 6.83 1.89 16.83
CA SER A 157 7.75 1.83 17.95
C SER A 157 7.03 1.27 19.20
N ASP A 158 7.79 0.64 20.07
CA ASP A 158 7.39 0.21 21.42
C ASP A 158 8.55 0.43 22.39
N GLU A 159 8.49 -0.10 23.60
CA GLU A 159 9.56 0.06 24.60
C GLU A 159 10.87 -0.62 24.20
N ARG A 160 10.85 -1.59 23.29
CA ARG A 160 12.06 -2.28 22.78
C ARG A 160 12.74 -1.49 21.66
N GLY A 161 12.04 -0.52 21.04
CA GLY A 161 12.59 0.31 19.99
C GLY A 161 11.69 0.47 18.76
N ALA A 162 12.29 0.83 17.64
CA ALA A 162 11.61 1.03 16.37
C ALA A 162 11.60 -0.25 15.53
N TRP A 163 10.45 -0.56 14.98
CA TRP A 163 10.18 -1.74 14.18
C TRP A 163 9.82 -1.39 12.74
N LYS A 164 10.22 -2.26 11.83
CA LYS A 164 9.85 -2.17 10.43
C LYS A 164 9.58 -3.55 9.88
N ARG A 165 8.38 -3.78 9.36
CA ARG A 165 8.02 -4.97 8.58
C ARG A 165 7.84 -4.58 7.13
N ARG A 166 8.43 -5.35 6.22
CA ARG A 166 8.31 -5.14 4.77
C ARG A 166 7.70 -6.38 4.15
N ALA A 167 6.81 -6.16 3.20
CA ALA A 167 6.19 -7.22 2.42
C ALA A 167 6.17 -6.79 0.94
N PHE A 168 6.54 -7.70 0.06
CA PHE A 168 6.50 -7.52 -1.38
C PHE A 168 6.38 -8.89 -2.06
N VAL A 169 5.96 -8.91 -3.30
CA VAL A 169 5.93 -10.11 -4.13
C VAL A 169 7.02 -9.99 -5.18
N SER A 170 7.98 -10.94 -5.17
CA SER A 170 9.04 -10.98 -6.18
C SER A 170 8.46 -11.16 -7.59
N ARG A 171 9.15 -10.66 -8.60
CA ARG A 171 8.78 -10.84 -9.99
C ARG A 171 9.28 -12.15 -10.57
N ASP A 172 10.22 -12.80 -9.92
CA ASP A 172 10.89 -14.04 -10.35
C ASP A 172 10.12 -15.26 -9.88
#